data_ff976a8a3a558261536f9ae94ccf680a
#
_entry.id   ff976a8a3a558261536f9ae94ccf680a
#
_cell.length_a   1.000
_cell.length_b   1.000
_cell.length_c   1.000
_cell.angle_alpha   90.00
_cell.angle_beta   90.00
_cell.angle_gamma   90.00
#
_symmetry.space_group_name_H-M   'P 1'
#
loop_
_entity.id
_entity.type
_entity.pdbx_description
1 polymer ?
#
loop_
_entity_poly.entity_id
_entity_poly.type
_entity_poly.pdbx_seq_one_letter_code
_entity_poly.pdbx_strand_id
1 'polypeptide(L)'
;GGCSFCSISHHQGKIIQFRSEESIFKEIRQLCAFSWFTGTISDIGGPSANMYAMTCGKKNFSSCQRTSCLFPDICGSLSISDKRLASLLKGVSRIKGVRHVSVSSGIRFDLFHRQPGYFAELIARHVSGLLKVAPEHFVDHVTFLMCKSSRISFVDFLQYFRSESLRLGKRQFIVPYMMSGHPGCSLSDMVDAALLLKRLSLKVEQVQDFTPTPGTRSTCMYYTGMDPYTGEDIYVPRGIREKRLQKSLLLYHLAEERNNVLMALRSSGRSSDAVELLERSRGR
;
A
#
# COMPACT_ATOMS: atom_id res chain seq x y z
N GLY A 1 -2.50 1.05 11.41
CA GLY A 1 -2.64 1.85 10.24
C GLY A 1 -3.62 2.99 10.43
N GLY A 2 -4.92 2.72 10.44
CA GLY A 2 -5.96 3.74 10.57
C GLY A 2 -6.41 4.35 9.26
N CYS A 3 -6.25 3.62 8.14
CA CYS A 3 -6.85 4.02 6.86
C CYS A 3 -8.38 4.08 7.02
N SER A 4 -9.00 5.11 6.44
CA SER A 4 -10.42 5.44 6.65
C SER A 4 -11.40 4.38 6.11
N PHE A 5 -10.95 3.54 5.18
CA PHE A 5 -11.73 2.48 4.54
C PHE A 5 -11.51 1.09 5.17
N CYS A 6 -10.56 0.96 6.11
CA CYS A 6 -10.14 -0.33 6.64
C CYS A 6 -10.76 -0.57 8.03
N SER A 7 -11.46 -1.68 8.20
CA SER A 7 -12.09 -2.05 9.46
C SER A 7 -11.18 -2.76 10.46
N ILE A 8 -9.94 -3.09 10.09
CA ILE A 8 -9.02 -3.84 10.96
C ILE A 8 -8.87 -3.18 12.33
N SER A 9 -8.69 -1.85 12.37
CA SER A 9 -8.55 -1.13 13.64
C SER A 9 -9.83 -1.11 14.49
N HIS A 10 -11.00 -1.28 13.87
CA HIS A 10 -12.28 -1.38 14.59
C HIS A 10 -12.47 -2.76 15.22
N HIS A 11 -12.08 -3.82 14.50
CA HIS A 11 -12.25 -5.21 14.96
C HIS A 11 -11.10 -5.70 15.84
N GLN A 12 -9.86 -5.35 15.48
CA GLN A 12 -8.67 -5.85 16.17
C GLN A 12 -8.06 -4.84 17.15
N GLY A 13 -8.63 -3.63 17.21
CA GLY A 13 -8.07 -2.54 18.01
C GLY A 13 -6.83 -1.90 17.40
N LYS A 14 -6.22 -0.98 18.14
CA LYS A 14 -5.07 -0.18 17.68
C LYS A 14 -3.71 -0.75 18.12
N ILE A 15 -3.71 -1.78 18.95
CA ILE A 15 -2.49 -2.40 19.46
C ILE A 15 -1.97 -3.40 18.43
N ILE A 16 -0.70 -3.27 18.08
CA ILE A 16 -0.04 -4.24 17.22
C ILE A 16 0.41 -5.40 18.09
N GLN A 17 -0.22 -6.55 17.92
CA GLN A 17 0.21 -7.80 18.53
C GLN A 17 1.26 -8.46 17.65
N PHE A 18 2.27 -9.02 18.27
CA PHE A 18 3.33 -9.73 17.57
C PHE A 18 3.84 -10.90 18.41
N ARG A 19 4.30 -11.93 17.73
CA ARG A 19 4.92 -13.10 18.36
C ARG A 19 6.39 -12.82 18.67
N SER A 20 6.94 -13.50 19.66
CA SER A 20 8.37 -13.47 19.90
C SER A 20 9.16 -14.09 18.75
N GLU A 21 10.38 -13.63 18.52
CA GLU A 21 11.28 -14.18 17.50
C GLU A 21 11.51 -15.68 17.73
N GLU A 22 11.68 -16.09 18.98
CA GLU A 22 11.84 -17.51 19.33
C GLU A 22 10.63 -18.35 18.93
N SER A 23 9.41 -17.87 19.17
CA SER A 23 8.18 -18.54 18.73
C SER A 23 8.14 -18.73 17.23
N ILE A 24 8.54 -17.69 16.47
CA ILE A 24 8.59 -17.75 15.00
C ILE A 24 9.67 -18.73 14.54
N PHE A 25 10.87 -18.66 15.12
CA PHE A 25 11.97 -19.58 14.78
C PHE A 25 11.62 -21.05 15.09
N LYS A 26 10.92 -21.29 16.19
CA LYS A 26 10.46 -22.65 16.56
C LYS A 26 9.52 -23.20 15.47
N GLU A 27 8.52 -22.42 15.05
CA GLU A 27 7.60 -22.83 14.00
C GLU A 27 8.33 -23.10 12.68
N ILE A 28 9.26 -22.24 12.28
CA ILE A 28 10.01 -22.42 11.05
C ILE A 28 10.89 -23.68 11.10
N ARG A 29 11.51 -24.00 12.25
CA ARG A 29 12.24 -25.26 12.41
C ARG A 29 11.32 -26.48 12.28
N GLN A 30 10.08 -26.38 12.79
CA GLN A 30 9.08 -27.43 12.60
C GLN A 30 8.70 -27.58 11.13
N LEU A 31 8.49 -26.47 10.40
CA LEU A 31 8.25 -26.49 8.95
C LEU A 31 9.39 -27.18 8.19
N CYS A 32 10.63 -26.90 8.56
CA CYS A 32 11.81 -27.51 7.93
C CYS A 32 11.90 -29.03 8.15
N ALA A 33 11.20 -29.58 9.14
CA ALA A 33 11.15 -31.02 9.39
C ALA A 33 10.17 -31.78 8.49
N PHE A 34 9.25 -31.11 7.81
CA PHE A 34 8.31 -31.76 6.91
C PHE A 34 8.97 -32.13 5.58
N SER A 35 8.71 -33.34 5.10
CA SER A 35 9.28 -33.85 3.85
C SER A 35 8.89 -33.08 2.59
N TRP A 36 7.75 -32.41 2.61
CA TRP A 36 7.24 -31.59 1.51
C TRP A 36 7.81 -30.16 1.50
N PHE A 37 8.50 -29.74 2.56
CA PHE A 37 9.02 -28.37 2.63
C PHE A 37 10.26 -28.21 1.75
N THR A 38 10.17 -27.30 0.79
CA THR A 38 11.23 -27.05 -0.21
C THR A 38 12.26 -26.00 0.21
N GLY A 39 12.14 -25.47 1.42
CA GLY A 39 13.05 -24.43 1.94
C GLY A 39 12.63 -22.99 1.61
N THR A 40 11.47 -22.78 1.01
CA THR A 40 10.99 -21.44 0.66
C THR A 40 9.90 -21.00 1.63
N ILE A 41 10.09 -19.83 2.25
CA ILE A 41 9.10 -19.11 3.04
C ILE A 41 8.67 -17.90 2.23
N SER A 42 7.43 -17.90 1.77
CA SER A 42 6.90 -16.86 0.89
C SER A 42 6.55 -15.57 1.62
N ASP A 43 6.32 -15.64 2.93
CA ASP A 43 6.01 -14.46 3.74
C ASP A 43 6.26 -14.69 5.23
N ILE A 44 6.76 -13.66 5.89
CA ILE A 44 6.80 -13.52 7.34
C ILE A 44 6.23 -12.15 7.65
N GLY A 45 4.93 -12.09 7.83
CA GLY A 45 4.31 -10.79 7.99
C GLY A 45 2.87 -10.87 8.47
N GLY A 46 2.23 -9.74 8.40
CA GLY A 46 0.84 -9.50 8.72
C GLY A 46 0.29 -8.44 7.77
N PRO A 47 -0.86 -7.84 8.06
CA PRO A 47 -1.51 -6.86 7.18
C PRO A 47 -0.62 -5.66 6.78
N SER A 48 0.42 -5.38 7.59
CA SER A 48 1.51 -4.45 7.26
C SER A 48 2.81 -5.07 7.77
N ALA A 49 3.54 -5.75 6.88
CA ALA A 49 4.69 -6.58 7.23
C ALA A 49 5.77 -5.85 8.06
N ASN A 50 6.01 -4.57 7.76
CA ASN A 50 7.03 -3.78 8.45
C ASN A 50 6.54 -3.08 9.74
N MET A 51 5.39 -3.46 10.27
CA MET A 51 4.91 -2.98 11.57
C MET A 51 5.17 -3.97 12.73
N TYR A 52 5.93 -5.02 12.51
CA TYR A 52 6.33 -5.98 13.54
C TYR A 52 7.06 -5.29 14.71
N ALA A 53 6.69 -5.64 15.92
CA ALA A 53 7.25 -5.12 17.16
C ALA A 53 7.14 -3.61 17.39
N MET A 54 6.23 -2.93 16.66
CA MET A 54 5.92 -1.53 16.95
C MET A 54 5.00 -1.43 18.16
N THR A 55 5.29 -0.47 19.03
CA THR A 55 4.53 -0.24 20.26
C THR A 55 4.28 1.25 20.49
N CYS A 56 3.35 1.56 21.37
CA CYS A 56 3.13 2.93 21.83
C CYS A 56 4.00 3.23 23.05
N GLY A 57 4.78 4.29 23.00
CA GLY A 57 5.60 4.73 24.14
C GLY A 57 4.83 5.47 25.24
N LYS A 58 3.53 5.72 25.07
CA LYS A 58 2.71 6.35 26.12
C LYS A 58 2.29 5.33 27.17
N LYS A 59 2.43 5.68 28.46
CA LYS A 59 1.96 4.84 29.57
C LYS A 59 0.46 4.58 29.52
N ASN A 60 -0.34 5.61 29.21
CA ASN A 60 -1.81 5.54 29.11
C ASN A 60 -2.28 5.67 27.66
N PHE A 61 -1.89 4.71 26.79
CA PHE A 61 -2.28 4.73 25.39
C PHE A 61 -3.78 4.45 25.17
N SER A 62 -4.47 3.86 26.13
CA SER A 62 -5.93 3.61 26.09
C SER A 62 -6.76 4.90 25.99
N SER A 63 -6.28 6.01 26.54
CA SER A 63 -6.92 7.32 26.43
C SER A 63 -6.52 8.12 25.19
N CYS A 64 -5.75 7.52 24.28
CA CYS A 64 -5.29 8.22 23.10
C CYS A 64 -6.42 8.48 22.09
N GLN A 65 -6.68 9.76 21.78
CA GLN A 65 -7.71 10.19 20.85
C GLN A 65 -7.30 10.14 19.37
N ARG A 66 -6.01 9.88 19.05
CA ARG A 66 -5.61 9.77 17.65
C ARG A 66 -6.28 8.58 16.97
N THR A 67 -6.84 8.82 15.80
CA THR A 67 -7.44 7.77 14.96
C THR A 67 -6.37 6.92 14.27
N SER A 68 -5.21 7.51 13.97
CA SER A 68 -4.08 6.83 13.34
C SER A 68 -2.76 7.23 14.00
N CYS A 69 -1.81 6.29 14.12
CA CYS A 69 -0.43 6.57 14.51
C CYS A 69 0.45 6.98 13.34
N LEU A 70 -0.06 6.88 12.10
CA LEU A 70 0.70 7.13 10.87
C LEU A 70 0.13 8.29 10.03
N PHE A 71 -1.02 8.85 10.41
CA PHE A 71 -1.69 9.91 9.66
C PHE A 71 -2.28 10.97 10.62
N PRO A 72 -2.29 12.28 10.25
CA PRO A 72 -1.61 12.86 9.08
C PRO A 72 -0.09 12.74 9.15
N ASP A 73 0.47 12.73 10.35
CA ASP A 73 1.89 12.59 10.62
C ASP A 73 2.17 11.37 11.48
N ILE A 74 3.37 10.81 11.33
CA ILE A 74 3.83 9.71 12.17
C ILE A 74 3.89 10.19 13.62
N CYS A 75 3.15 9.51 14.49
CA CYS A 75 3.07 9.86 15.92
C CYS A 75 4.44 9.75 16.58
N GLY A 76 4.88 10.83 17.24
CA GLY A 76 6.16 10.86 17.97
C GLY A 76 6.28 9.84 19.11
N SER A 77 5.14 9.32 19.60
CA SER A 77 5.12 8.26 20.63
C SER A 77 5.09 6.85 20.03
N LEU A 78 5.07 6.70 18.70
CA LEU A 78 5.17 5.39 18.06
C LEU A 78 6.62 4.93 18.09
N SER A 79 6.88 3.85 18.82
CA SER A 79 8.19 3.18 18.80
C SER A 79 8.28 2.32 17.53
N ILE A 80 9.11 2.76 16.59
CA ILE A 80 9.32 2.10 15.32
C ILE A 80 10.56 1.22 15.43
N SER A 81 10.40 -0.07 15.23
CA SER A 81 11.50 -1.03 15.31
C SER A 81 12.09 -1.29 13.91
N ASP A 82 13.27 -0.75 13.65
CA ASP A 82 14.05 -1.04 12.44
C ASP A 82 14.92 -2.29 12.64
N LYS A 83 15.71 -2.32 13.70
CA LYS A 83 16.68 -3.39 13.96
C LYS A 83 16.05 -4.76 14.23
N ARG A 84 14.96 -4.81 15.00
CA ARG A 84 14.31 -6.09 15.36
C ARG A 84 13.75 -6.79 14.13
N LEU A 85 13.10 -6.03 13.24
CA LEU A 85 12.52 -6.60 12.03
C LEU A 85 13.60 -7.12 11.07
N ALA A 86 14.66 -6.33 10.86
CA ALA A 86 15.81 -6.77 10.06
C ALA A 86 16.48 -8.01 10.68
N SER A 87 16.62 -8.06 12.02
CA SER A 87 17.17 -9.23 12.72
C SER A 87 16.31 -10.46 12.60
N LEU A 88 14.98 -10.30 12.68
CA LEU A 88 14.03 -11.41 12.47
C LEU A 88 14.24 -12.07 11.09
N LEU A 89 14.26 -11.28 10.02
CA LEU A 89 14.44 -11.79 8.66
C LEU A 89 15.81 -12.48 8.49
N LYS A 90 16.87 -11.86 9.02
CA LYS A 90 18.21 -12.47 9.03
C LYS A 90 18.26 -13.76 9.84
N GLY A 91 17.60 -13.79 11.01
CA GLY A 91 17.53 -14.95 11.87
C GLY A 91 16.85 -16.14 11.19
N VAL A 92 15.71 -15.88 10.55
CA VAL A 92 14.98 -16.92 9.79
C VAL A 92 15.83 -17.45 8.64
N SER A 93 16.49 -16.58 7.90
CA SER A 93 17.34 -16.98 6.76
C SER A 93 18.53 -17.87 7.16
N ARG A 94 18.91 -17.88 8.44
CA ARG A 94 19.99 -18.73 8.98
C ARG A 94 19.53 -20.09 9.49
N ILE A 95 18.22 -20.34 9.55
CA ILE A 95 17.70 -21.62 10.02
C ILE A 95 18.04 -22.70 8.99
N LYS A 96 18.64 -23.80 9.46
CA LYS A 96 18.98 -24.95 8.61
C LYS A 96 17.71 -25.48 7.93
N GLY A 97 17.73 -25.60 6.62
CA GLY A 97 16.58 -26.01 5.81
C GLY A 97 15.87 -24.85 5.12
N VAL A 98 16.07 -23.60 5.57
CA VAL A 98 15.55 -22.41 4.87
C VAL A 98 16.54 -22.01 3.78
N ARG A 99 16.02 -21.84 2.55
CA ARG A 99 16.77 -21.41 1.36
C ARG A 99 16.41 -19.98 0.97
N HIS A 100 15.12 -19.68 0.99
CA HIS A 100 14.59 -18.38 0.59
C HIS A 100 13.54 -17.90 1.58
N VAL A 101 13.59 -16.61 1.90
CA VAL A 101 12.59 -15.90 2.70
C VAL A 101 12.19 -14.66 1.93
N SER A 102 10.91 -14.52 1.62
CA SER A 102 10.36 -13.34 0.95
C SER A 102 9.38 -12.61 1.86
N VAL A 103 9.07 -11.37 1.53
CA VAL A 103 7.96 -10.60 2.06
C VAL A 103 6.97 -10.37 0.93
N SER A 104 5.80 -11.03 1.02
CA SER A 104 4.72 -10.93 0.04
C SER A 104 3.55 -10.08 0.55
N SER A 105 3.46 -9.86 1.85
CA SER A 105 2.51 -8.94 2.48
C SER A 105 2.82 -7.50 2.11
N GLY A 106 1.78 -6.67 2.10
CA GLY A 106 1.93 -5.23 1.88
C GLY A 106 2.80 -4.56 2.94
N ILE A 107 3.57 -3.59 2.53
CA ILE A 107 4.42 -2.79 3.42
C ILE A 107 3.94 -1.35 3.51
N ARG A 108 4.23 -0.73 4.64
CA ARG A 108 4.09 0.72 4.85
C ARG A 108 5.33 1.40 4.29
N PHE A 109 5.26 1.82 3.04
CA PHE A 109 6.38 2.50 2.36
C PHE A 109 6.69 3.85 3.00
N ASP A 110 5.72 4.53 3.59
CA ASP A 110 5.86 5.80 4.30
C ASP A 110 6.74 5.72 5.57
N LEU A 111 7.12 4.51 5.98
CA LEU A 111 8.05 4.29 7.09
C LEU A 111 9.51 4.12 6.65
N PHE A 112 9.83 4.21 5.35
CA PHE A 112 11.16 3.83 4.87
C PHE A 112 12.29 4.69 5.46
N HIS A 113 12.06 5.99 5.66
CA HIS A 113 13.02 6.87 6.32
C HIS A 113 13.23 6.53 7.81
N ARG A 114 12.26 5.89 8.43
CA ARG A 114 12.32 5.49 9.86
C ARG A 114 12.80 4.05 10.05
N GLN A 115 12.92 3.28 8.96
CA GLN A 115 13.33 1.89 8.96
C GLN A 115 14.40 1.59 7.88
N PRO A 116 15.51 2.39 7.82
CA PRO A 116 16.50 2.24 6.75
C PRO A 116 17.17 0.87 6.74
N GLY A 117 17.46 0.28 7.90
CA GLY A 117 18.08 -1.03 8.02
C GLY A 117 17.16 -2.16 7.56
N TYR A 118 15.87 -2.08 7.86
CA TYR A 118 14.89 -3.04 7.36
C TYR A 118 14.75 -2.97 5.84
N PHE A 119 14.57 -1.77 5.29
CA PHE A 119 14.38 -1.62 3.84
C PHE A 119 15.62 -2.02 3.05
N ALA A 120 16.83 -1.73 3.56
CA ALA A 120 18.06 -2.21 2.94
C ALA A 120 18.12 -3.74 2.92
N GLU A 121 17.81 -4.42 4.03
CA GLU A 121 17.76 -5.88 4.09
C GLU A 121 16.67 -6.47 3.21
N LEU A 122 15.46 -5.87 3.23
CA LEU A 122 14.32 -6.28 2.42
C LEU A 122 14.68 -6.29 0.94
N ILE A 123 15.19 -5.18 0.41
CA ILE A 123 15.55 -5.03 -1.00
C ILE A 123 16.70 -5.98 -1.36
N ALA A 124 17.68 -6.12 -0.46
CA ALA A 124 18.83 -6.96 -0.71
C ALA A 124 18.50 -8.45 -0.76
N ARG A 125 17.54 -8.95 0.02
CA ARG A 125 17.39 -10.40 0.22
C ARG A 125 15.97 -10.96 0.21
N HIS A 126 14.94 -10.11 0.40
CA HIS A 126 13.59 -10.59 0.72
C HIS A 126 12.50 -10.13 -0.27
N VAL A 127 12.90 -9.50 -1.38
CA VAL A 127 12.02 -9.21 -2.52
C VAL A 127 12.25 -10.28 -3.58
N SER A 128 11.24 -11.09 -3.87
CA SER A 128 11.29 -12.19 -4.84
C SER A 128 11.17 -11.76 -6.31
N GLY A 129 11.28 -10.46 -6.58
CA GLY A 129 11.11 -9.82 -7.89
C GLY A 129 10.03 -8.74 -7.88
N LEU A 130 8.95 -8.94 -7.13
CA LEU A 130 7.84 -7.99 -7.02
C LEU A 130 7.64 -7.59 -5.56
N LEU A 131 7.56 -6.28 -5.30
CA LEU A 131 7.24 -5.73 -3.99
C LEU A 131 5.87 -5.05 -4.04
N LYS A 132 4.95 -5.53 -3.23
CA LYS A 132 3.59 -5.00 -3.14
C LYS A 132 3.54 -3.79 -2.21
N VAL A 133 3.04 -2.68 -2.70
CA VAL A 133 2.82 -1.45 -1.93
C VAL A 133 1.44 -0.89 -2.22
N ALA A 134 0.83 -0.26 -1.25
CA ALA A 134 -0.55 0.21 -1.34
C ALA A 134 -0.61 1.75 -1.18
N PRO A 135 -0.27 2.55 -2.21
CA PRO A 135 -0.54 3.98 -2.20
C PRO A 135 -2.05 4.27 -2.24
N GLU A 136 -2.84 3.40 -2.82
CA GLU A 136 -4.29 3.45 -3.05
C GLU A 136 -4.70 4.54 -4.04
N HIS A 137 -4.17 5.75 -3.92
CA HIS A 137 -4.40 6.88 -4.82
C HIS A 137 -3.19 7.84 -4.80
N PHE A 138 -3.18 8.83 -5.71
CA PHE A 138 -2.09 9.80 -5.80
C PHE A 138 -2.53 11.27 -5.69
N VAL A 139 -3.82 11.53 -5.75
CA VAL A 139 -4.35 12.89 -5.58
C VAL A 139 -4.48 13.18 -4.09
N ASP A 140 -3.88 14.30 -3.65
CA ASP A 140 -3.64 14.55 -2.22
C ASP A 140 -4.93 14.66 -1.39
N HIS A 141 -6.00 15.29 -1.91
CA HIS A 141 -7.26 15.34 -1.16
C HIS A 141 -7.92 13.95 -1.03
N VAL A 142 -7.78 13.08 -2.05
CA VAL A 142 -8.30 11.71 -1.98
C VAL A 142 -7.51 10.89 -0.97
N THR A 143 -6.17 10.95 -1.01
CA THR A 143 -5.32 10.23 -0.04
C THR A 143 -5.51 10.78 1.38
N PHE A 144 -5.79 12.07 1.54
CA PHE A 144 -6.14 12.66 2.83
C PHE A 144 -7.45 12.08 3.39
N LEU A 145 -8.50 11.99 2.58
CA LEU A 145 -9.75 11.33 2.96
C LEU A 145 -9.57 9.83 3.26
N MET A 146 -8.64 9.17 2.56
CA MET A 146 -8.25 7.78 2.83
C MET A 146 -7.41 7.61 4.10
N CYS A 147 -6.97 8.68 4.75
CA CYS A 147 -5.99 8.66 5.84
C CYS A 147 -4.71 7.91 5.43
N LYS A 148 -4.22 8.19 4.22
CA LYS A 148 -3.00 7.64 3.64
C LYS A 148 -1.92 8.71 3.50
N SER A 149 -0.68 8.27 3.37
CA SER A 149 0.47 9.13 3.08
C SER A 149 0.36 9.79 1.71
N SER A 150 0.99 10.95 1.56
CA SER A 150 0.96 11.73 0.33
C SER A 150 1.65 11.05 -0.86
N ARG A 151 1.34 11.53 -2.06
CA ARG A 151 2.02 11.17 -3.31
C ARG A 151 3.54 11.35 -3.22
N ILE A 152 4.01 12.42 -2.59
CA ILE A 152 5.44 12.72 -2.45
C ILE A 152 6.16 11.58 -1.74
N SER A 153 5.61 11.12 -0.61
CA SER A 153 6.18 10.00 0.15
C SER A 153 6.28 8.70 -0.68
N PHE A 154 5.33 8.46 -1.59
CA PHE A 154 5.37 7.30 -2.48
C PHE A 154 6.45 7.45 -3.57
N VAL A 155 6.57 8.64 -4.16
CA VAL A 155 7.56 8.91 -5.21
C VAL A 155 8.98 8.80 -4.65
N ASP A 156 9.24 9.34 -3.46
CA ASP A 156 10.52 9.25 -2.78
C ASP A 156 10.89 7.78 -2.49
N PHE A 157 9.93 7.01 -1.99
CA PHE A 157 10.13 5.58 -1.77
C PHE A 157 10.43 4.83 -3.09
N LEU A 158 9.70 5.12 -4.16
CA LEU A 158 9.90 4.50 -5.46
C LEU A 158 11.31 4.77 -6.00
N GLN A 159 11.78 6.01 -5.87
CA GLN A 159 13.14 6.39 -6.28
C GLN A 159 14.19 5.65 -5.46
N TYR A 160 14.03 5.62 -4.14
CA TYR A 160 14.90 4.86 -3.25
C TYR A 160 14.94 3.37 -3.61
N PHE A 161 13.78 2.74 -3.79
CA PHE A 161 13.68 1.34 -4.16
C PHE A 161 14.38 1.03 -5.48
N ARG A 162 14.20 1.86 -6.50
CA ARG A 162 14.82 1.70 -7.83
C ARG A 162 16.34 1.87 -7.76
N SER A 163 16.80 2.91 -7.06
CA SER A 163 18.25 3.16 -6.91
C SER A 163 18.95 2.03 -6.17
N GLU A 164 18.35 1.52 -5.08
CA GLU A 164 18.92 0.41 -4.32
C GLU A 164 18.88 -0.91 -5.12
N SER A 165 17.79 -1.19 -5.81
CA SER A 165 17.71 -2.38 -6.66
C SER A 165 18.77 -2.35 -7.77
N LEU A 166 18.96 -1.19 -8.42
CA LEU A 166 20.00 -0.99 -9.43
C LEU A 166 21.41 -1.14 -8.85
N ARG A 167 21.69 -0.51 -7.71
CA ARG A 167 22.97 -0.61 -7.00
C ARG A 167 23.33 -2.06 -6.66
N LEU A 168 22.32 -2.88 -6.36
CA LEU A 168 22.49 -4.30 -6.03
C LEU A 168 22.45 -5.21 -7.28
N GLY A 169 22.33 -4.66 -8.49
CA GLY A 169 22.23 -5.44 -9.74
C GLY A 169 20.98 -6.31 -9.81
N LYS A 170 19.87 -5.91 -9.16
CA LYS A 170 18.65 -6.71 -9.07
C LYS A 170 17.56 -6.21 -9.99
N ARG A 171 16.84 -7.15 -10.60
CA ARG A 171 15.64 -6.88 -11.40
C ARG A 171 14.40 -7.03 -10.50
N GLN A 172 14.05 -5.96 -9.82
CA GLN A 172 12.91 -5.91 -8.90
C GLN A 172 11.98 -4.77 -9.28
N PHE A 173 10.66 -4.97 -9.07
CA PHE A 173 9.63 -4.02 -9.46
C PHE A 173 8.63 -3.81 -8.33
N ILE A 174 8.07 -2.60 -8.27
CA ILE A 174 6.95 -2.29 -7.39
C ILE A 174 5.65 -2.61 -8.12
N VAL A 175 4.75 -3.31 -7.42
CA VAL A 175 3.35 -3.50 -7.81
C VAL A 175 2.49 -2.60 -6.93
N PRO A 176 1.99 -1.47 -7.46
CA PRO A 176 1.14 -0.58 -6.69
C PRO A 176 -0.28 -1.16 -6.61
N TYR A 177 -0.82 -1.24 -5.41
CA TYR A 177 -2.25 -1.46 -5.19
C TYR A 177 -2.98 -0.13 -5.22
N MET A 178 -3.95 -0.03 -6.10
CA MET A 178 -4.75 1.16 -6.33
C MET A 178 -6.22 0.87 -6.06
N MET A 179 -6.94 1.91 -5.62
CA MET A 179 -8.37 1.83 -5.34
C MET A 179 -9.15 2.77 -6.25
N SER A 180 -10.26 2.26 -6.82
CA SER A 180 -11.23 3.06 -7.55
C SER A 180 -12.52 3.24 -6.73
N GLY A 181 -13.26 4.30 -7.00
CA GLY A 181 -14.58 4.51 -6.42
C GLY A 181 -14.62 4.94 -4.95
N HIS A 182 -13.50 5.38 -4.37
CA HIS A 182 -13.48 5.90 -3.01
C HIS A 182 -14.24 7.25 -2.93
N PRO A 183 -14.99 7.53 -1.84
CA PRO A 183 -15.57 8.84 -1.60
C PRO A 183 -14.51 9.95 -1.69
N GLY A 184 -14.84 11.04 -2.33
CA GLY A 184 -13.93 12.16 -2.63
C GLY A 184 -13.13 11.98 -3.93
N CYS A 185 -13.23 10.86 -4.62
CA CYS A 185 -12.52 10.63 -5.88
C CYS A 185 -13.44 10.86 -7.08
N SER A 186 -13.23 11.92 -7.81
CA SER A 186 -13.89 12.20 -9.09
C SER A 186 -13.22 11.45 -10.24
N LEU A 187 -13.89 11.46 -11.41
CA LEU A 187 -13.30 10.88 -12.61
C LEU A 187 -12.05 11.64 -13.06
N SER A 188 -12.00 12.96 -12.84
CA SER A 188 -10.82 13.79 -13.14
C SER A 188 -9.63 13.45 -12.24
N ASP A 189 -9.87 13.21 -10.95
CA ASP A 189 -8.83 12.75 -10.02
C ASP A 189 -8.24 11.42 -10.45
N MET A 190 -9.07 10.54 -10.98
CA MET A 190 -8.62 9.25 -11.48
C MET A 190 -7.79 9.38 -12.76
N VAL A 191 -8.08 10.38 -13.63
CA VAL A 191 -7.23 10.71 -14.78
C VAL A 191 -5.85 11.15 -14.29
N ASP A 192 -5.78 12.03 -13.29
CA ASP A 192 -4.50 12.47 -12.73
C ASP A 192 -3.70 11.31 -12.13
N ALA A 193 -4.37 10.39 -11.44
CA ALA A 193 -3.73 9.19 -10.92
C ALA A 193 -3.17 8.29 -12.05
N ALA A 194 -3.93 8.11 -13.14
CA ALA A 194 -3.51 7.31 -14.29
C ALA A 194 -2.31 7.94 -15.03
N LEU A 195 -2.32 9.26 -15.21
CA LEU A 195 -1.20 10.01 -15.81
C LEU A 195 0.06 9.86 -14.95
N LEU A 196 -0.06 9.94 -13.63
CA LEU A 196 1.09 9.74 -12.75
C LEU A 196 1.63 8.31 -12.84
N LEU A 197 0.79 7.30 -12.86
CA LEU A 197 1.21 5.91 -13.10
C LEU A 197 2.02 5.79 -14.39
N LYS A 198 1.52 6.42 -15.46
CA LYS A 198 2.19 6.45 -16.75
C LYS A 198 3.58 7.10 -16.67
N ARG A 199 3.66 8.31 -16.09
CA ARG A 199 4.91 9.06 -15.91
C ARG A 199 5.92 8.31 -15.06
N LEU A 200 5.46 7.60 -14.03
CA LEU A 200 6.29 6.76 -13.17
C LEU A 200 6.62 5.39 -13.78
N SER A 201 6.11 5.08 -14.98
CA SER A 201 6.27 3.77 -15.63
C SER A 201 5.83 2.61 -14.73
N LEU A 202 4.71 2.80 -14.04
CA LEU A 202 4.08 1.79 -13.21
C LEU A 202 2.85 1.21 -13.91
N LYS A 203 2.70 -0.10 -13.81
CA LYS A 203 1.51 -0.82 -14.28
C LYS A 203 0.80 -1.41 -13.08
N VAL A 204 -0.50 -1.20 -13.02
CA VAL A 204 -1.37 -1.77 -11.98
C VAL A 204 -1.87 -3.11 -12.49
N GLU A 205 -1.63 -4.18 -11.75
CA GLU A 205 -2.13 -5.51 -12.11
C GLU A 205 -3.55 -5.74 -11.59
N GLN A 206 -3.83 -5.20 -10.41
CA GLN A 206 -5.12 -5.36 -9.74
C GLN A 206 -5.60 -4.01 -9.19
N VAL A 207 -6.84 -3.66 -9.51
CA VAL A 207 -7.53 -2.50 -8.95
C VAL A 207 -8.59 -3.01 -7.99
N GLN A 208 -8.56 -2.50 -6.77
CA GLN A 208 -9.61 -2.75 -5.79
C GLN A 208 -10.71 -1.69 -5.95
N ASP A 209 -11.94 -2.12 -6.21
CA ASP A 209 -13.09 -1.22 -6.14
C ASP A 209 -13.42 -0.96 -4.67
N PHE A 210 -13.64 0.32 -4.32
CA PHE A 210 -14.07 0.65 -2.95
C PHE A 210 -15.34 -0.10 -2.60
N THR A 211 -15.27 -0.89 -1.54
CA THR A 211 -16.40 -1.62 -0.97
C THR A 211 -16.70 -1.06 0.41
N PRO A 212 -17.89 -0.50 0.62
CA PRO A 212 -18.28 0.01 1.93
C PRO A 212 -18.17 -1.07 3.01
N THR A 213 -17.34 -0.83 4.01
CA THR A 213 -17.13 -1.73 5.14
C THR A 213 -17.73 -1.09 6.41
N PRO A 214 -18.67 -1.76 7.09
CA PRO A 214 -19.34 -1.20 8.28
C PRO A 214 -18.34 -0.68 9.33
N GLY A 215 -18.71 0.44 9.97
CA GLY A 215 -17.91 1.08 11.02
C GLY A 215 -16.76 1.96 10.52
N THR A 216 -16.49 2.02 9.20
CA THR A 216 -15.41 2.84 8.66
C THR A 216 -15.86 4.25 8.29
N ARG A 217 -14.95 5.24 8.43
CA ARG A 217 -15.23 6.64 8.02
C ARG A 217 -15.56 6.72 6.53
N SER A 218 -14.88 5.99 5.67
CA SER A 218 -15.15 5.99 4.23
C SER A 218 -16.55 5.46 3.91
N THR A 219 -17.06 4.50 4.66
CA THR A 219 -18.45 4.03 4.51
C THR A 219 -19.45 5.09 4.95
N CYS A 220 -19.17 5.82 6.03
CA CYS A 220 -19.99 6.95 6.43
C CYS A 220 -20.04 8.01 5.32
N MET A 221 -18.90 8.44 4.80
CA MET A 221 -18.81 9.38 3.66
C MET A 221 -19.56 8.86 2.43
N TYR A 222 -19.40 7.57 2.11
CA TYR A 222 -20.06 6.96 0.95
C TYR A 222 -21.59 7.00 1.07
N TYR A 223 -22.12 6.76 2.27
CA TYR A 223 -23.54 6.70 2.50
C TYR A 223 -24.16 8.09 2.59
N THR A 224 -23.57 8.98 3.38
CA THR A 224 -24.09 10.32 3.67
C THR A 224 -23.75 11.35 2.60
N GLY A 225 -22.65 11.21 1.89
CA GLY A 225 -22.08 12.24 1.02
C GLY A 225 -21.40 13.36 1.81
N MET A 226 -21.08 13.15 3.09
CA MET A 226 -20.46 14.15 3.96
C MET A 226 -19.28 13.57 4.72
N ASP A 227 -18.28 14.39 5.00
CA ASP A 227 -17.21 14.02 5.94
C ASP A 227 -17.76 14.13 7.38
N PRO A 228 -17.77 13.02 8.15
CA PRO A 228 -18.31 13.04 9.51
C PRO A 228 -17.49 13.85 10.51
N TYR A 229 -16.29 14.31 10.16
CA TYR A 229 -15.46 15.12 11.05
C TYR A 229 -15.55 16.62 10.76
N THR A 230 -15.71 17.03 9.50
CA THR A 230 -15.80 18.44 9.12
C THR A 230 -17.21 18.88 8.79
N GLY A 231 -18.11 17.96 8.46
CA GLY A 231 -19.46 18.26 7.97
C GLY A 231 -19.48 18.74 6.51
N GLU A 232 -18.36 18.74 5.83
CA GLU A 232 -18.27 19.16 4.43
C GLU A 232 -18.84 18.11 3.48
N ASP A 233 -19.44 18.56 2.38
CA ASP A 233 -19.95 17.69 1.33
C ASP A 233 -18.80 16.96 0.64
N ILE A 234 -18.96 15.68 0.41
CA ILE A 234 -18.01 14.80 -0.25
C ILE A 234 -18.62 14.25 -1.53
N TYR A 235 -17.94 14.42 -2.64
CA TYR A 235 -18.31 13.74 -3.88
C TYR A 235 -18.27 12.22 -3.71
N VAL A 236 -19.29 11.54 -4.19
CA VAL A 236 -19.37 10.06 -4.09
C VAL A 236 -19.67 9.45 -5.47
N PRO A 237 -18.77 8.67 -6.05
CA PRO A 237 -19.00 7.97 -7.31
C PRO A 237 -19.97 6.80 -7.09
N ARG A 238 -21.28 7.06 -7.26
CA ARG A 238 -22.35 6.06 -7.01
C ARG A 238 -22.71 5.24 -8.25
N GLY A 239 -22.51 5.81 -9.44
CA GLY A 239 -22.89 5.18 -10.68
C GLY A 239 -21.99 4.00 -11.05
N ILE A 240 -22.58 2.86 -11.41
CA ILE A 240 -21.83 1.67 -11.85
C ILE A 240 -20.93 2.00 -13.04
N ARG A 241 -21.45 2.81 -13.99
CA ARG A 241 -20.68 3.23 -15.16
C ARG A 241 -19.45 4.03 -14.78
N GLU A 242 -19.60 5.00 -13.87
CA GLU A 242 -18.47 5.83 -13.42
C GLU A 242 -17.42 4.99 -12.71
N LYS A 243 -17.81 4.10 -11.79
CA LYS A 243 -16.88 3.19 -11.12
C LYS A 243 -16.09 2.34 -12.12
N ARG A 244 -16.78 1.84 -13.16
CA ARG A 244 -16.13 1.09 -14.24
C ARG A 244 -15.12 1.95 -14.99
N LEU A 245 -15.44 3.21 -15.30
CA LEU A 245 -14.53 4.13 -15.96
C LEU A 245 -13.32 4.49 -15.10
N GLN A 246 -13.52 4.72 -13.80
CA GLN A 246 -12.41 4.95 -12.87
C GLN A 246 -11.45 3.77 -12.82
N LYS A 247 -11.97 2.55 -12.75
CA LYS A 247 -11.16 1.32 -12.79
C LYS A 247 -10.37 1.19 -14.09
N SER A 248 -11.04 1.44 -15.23
CA SER A 248 -10.40 1.38 -16.54
C SER A 248 -9.24 2.35 -16.70
N LEU A 249 -9.33 3.55 -16.11
CA LEU A 249 -8.24 4.53 -16.10
C LEU A 249 -6.98 4.00 -15.40
N LEU A 250 -7.12 3.26 -14.31
CA LEU A 250 -5.99 2.62 -13.64
C LEU A 250 -5.38 1.47 -14.44
N LEU A 251 -6.20 0.86 -15.30
CA LEU A 251 -5.80 -0.25 -16.19
C LEU A 251 -5.52 0.23 -17.62
N TYR A 252 -5.19 1.50 -17.82
CA TYR A 252 -5.02 2.15 -19.12
C TYR A 252 -4.07 1.43 -20.09
N HIS A 253 -3.17 0.62 -19.57
CA HIS A 253 -2.18 -0.12 -20.35
C HIS A 253 -2.74 -1.40 -20.98
N LEU A 254 -3.95 -1.83 -20.60
CA LEU A 254 -4.63 -2.99 -21.16
C LEU A 254 -5.40 -2.58 -22.43
N ALA A 255 -5.21 -3.33 -23.50
CA ALA A 255 -5.82 -3.01 -24.79
C ALA A 255 -7.37 -3.04 -24.74
N GLU A 256 -7.92 -3.96 -23.97
CA GLU A 256 -9.37 -4.11 -23.75
C GLU A 256 -10.01 -2.93 -23.03
N GLU A 257 -9.25 -2.18 -22.25
CA GLU A 257 -9.75 -1.01 -21.52
C GLU A 257 -9.71 0.28 -22.33
N ARG A 258 -9.09 0.29 -23.50
CA ARG A 258 -8.87 1.50 -24.32
C ARG A 258 -10.14 2.31 -24.57
N ASN A 259 -11.24 1.65 -24.91
CA ASN A 259 -12.50 2.35 -25.20
C ASN A 259 -13.10 3.00 -23.96
N ASN A 260 -13.03 2.33 -22.81
CA ASN A 260 -13.47 2.88 -21.53
C ASN A 260 -12.60 4.06 -21.10
N VAL A 261 -11.29 3.98 -21.30
CA VAL A 261 -10.34 5.07 -21.01
C VAL A 261 -10.68 6.31 -21.84
N LEU A 262 -10.91 6.15 -23.15
CA LEU A 262 -11.32 7.25 -24.02
C LEU A 262 -12.66 7.87 -23.58
N MET A 263 -13.62 7.03 -23.20
CA MET A 263 -14.90 7.46 -22.65
C MET A 263 -14.72 8.22 -21.33
N ALA A 264 -13.87 7.73 -20.43
CA ALA A 264 -13.56 8.39 -19.16
C ALA A 264 -12.95 9.78 -19.38
N LEU A 265 -11.99 9.91 -20.29
CA LEU A 265 -11.36 11.16 -20.64
C LEU A 265 -12.36 12.17 -21.22
N ARG A 266 -13.28 11.72 -22.09
CA ARG A 266 -14.36 12.58 -22.62
C ARG A 266 -15.31 13.02 -21.52
N SER A 267 -15.74 12.10 -20.66
CA SER A 267 -16.71 12.39 -19.60
C SER A 267 -16.14 13.31 -18.51
N SER A 268 -14.82 13.33 -18.32
CA SER A 268 -14.13 14.24 -17.40
C SER A 268 -13.67 15.57 -18.04
N GLY A 269 -13.95 15.79 -19.34
CA GLY A 269 -13.47 16.98 -20.06
C GLY A 269 -11.96 16.96 -20.35
N ARG A 270 -11.30 15.80 -20.23
CA ARG A 270 -9.85 15.62 -20.30
C ARG A 270 -9.40 14.88 -21.59
N SER A 271 -10.11 15.08 -22.71
CA SER A 271 -9.82 14.41 -23.99
C SER A 271 -8.40 14.64 -24.51
N SER A 272 -7.80 15.79 -24.23
CA SER A 272 -6.41 16.11 -24.60
C SER A 272 -5.38 15.17 -23.98
N ASP A 273 -5.68 14.59 -22.82
CA ASP A 273 -4.76 13.69 -22.10
C ASP A 273 -4.67 12.30 -22.72
N ALA A 274 -5.53 12.01 -23.71
CA ALA A 274 -5.51 10.73 -24.44
C ALA A 274 -4.16 10.43 -25.09
N VAL A 275 -3.51 11.45 -25.61
CA VAL A 275 -2.19 11.35 -26.26
C VAL A 275 -1.17 10.87 -25.22
N GLU A 276 -1.04 11.57 -24.10
CA GLU A 276 -0.09 11.20 -23.06
C GLU A 276 -0.40 9.82 -22.47
N LEU A 277 -1.66 9.51 -22.18
CA LEU A 277 -2.03 8.29 -21.47
C LEU A 277 -1.95 7.04 -22.35
N LEU A 278 -2.37 7.13 -23.62
CA LEU A 278 -2.57 5.97 -24.50
C LEU A 278 -1.46 5.77 -25.55
N GLU A 279 -0.59 6.75 -25.79
CA GLU A 279 0.57 6.53 -26.64
C GLU A 279 1.53 5.53 -26.00
N ARG A 280 2.12 4.65 -26.83
CA ARG A 280 3.17 3.76 -26.37
C ARG A 280 4.35 4.60 -25.91
N SER A 281 4.83 4.41 -24.69
CA SER A 281 6.11 4.96 -24.27
C SER A 281 7.15 4.49 -25.28
N ARG A 282 7.70 5.40 -26.07
CA ARG A 282 8.86 5.07 -26.92
C ARG A 282 9.94 4.55 -25.98
N GLY A 283 10.24 3.27 -26.06
CA GLY A 283 11.22 2.62 -25.20
C GLY A 283 12.55 3.40 -25.23
N ARG A 284 13.03 3.77 -24.04
CA ARG A 284 14.44 4.08 -23.84
C ARG A 284 15.16 2.84 -23.38
#